data_4174c0c61f67ec1e9715390b849bef8c
#
_entry.id   4174c0c61f67ec1e9715390b849bef8c
#
_cell.length_a   1.000
_cell.length_b   1.000
_cell.length_c   1.000
_cell.angle_alpha   90.00
_cell.angle_beta   90.00
_cell.angle_gamma   90.00
#
_symmetry.space_group_name_H-M   'P 1'
#
loop_
_entity.id
_entity.type
_entity.pdbx_description
1 polymer ?
#
loop_
_entity_poly.entity_id
_entity_poly.type
_entity_poly.pdbx_seq_one_letter_code
_entity_poly.pdbx_strand_id
1 'polypeptide(L)'
;EMIQKQIQEMLDHQSIIRTSDVVKKGIPKPYLNRMVENGQLIKVARGIYITDWSQYDEYAIFQLQHQKVIYSYLSALYLHGLIDVIPKYKEVTVYTGYNPHRFPKEVKRHFIQKELYEVGVTKLQTSFGNEVRVYDLERSICDLIRERQKIDVEIFSTSLKRYIQSSKKDLRKLYKHAREFHVLENVQSLMEVLYE
;
A
#
# COMPACT_ATOMS: atom_id res chain seq x y z
N GLU A 1 18.54 -13.36 29.41
CA GLU A 1 18.48 -11.89 29.63
C GLU A 1 18.82 -11.10 28.37
N MET A 2 19.92 -11.42 27.65
CA MET A 2 20.35 -10.71 26.44
C MET A 2 19.32 -10.79 25.30
N ILE A 3 18.73 -11.96 25.06
CA ILE A 3 17.72 -12.18 24.00
C ILE A 3 16.43 -11.43 24.31
N GLN A 4 15.96 -11.46 25.55
CA GLN A 4 14.77 -10.72 25.96
C GLN A 4 14.94 -9.22 25.76
N LYS A 5 16.14 -8.69 26.07
CA LYS A 5 16.48 -7.29 25.85
C LYS A 5 16.45 -6.92 24.36
N GLN A 6 17.01 -7.78 23.50
CA GLN A 6 16.98 -7.58 22.05
C GLN A 6 15.55 -7.55 21.50
N ILE A 7 14.70 -8.45 21.95
CA ILE A 7 13.30 -8.49 21.53
C ILE A 7 12.56 -7.24 22.01
N GLN A 8 12.80 -6.83 23.27
CA GLN A 8 12.18 -5.62 23.79
C GLN A 8 12.60 -4.37 23.01
N GLU A 9 13.86 -4.26 22.63
CA GLU A 9 14.36 -3.18 21.77
C GLU A 9 13.66 -3.17 20.41
N MET A 10 13.41 -4.33 19.82
CA MET A 10 12.63 -4.44 18.59
C MET A 10 11.18 -3.96 18.80
N LEU A 11 10.54 -4.36 19.90
CA LEU A 11 9.17 -3.97 20.22
C LEU A 11 9.01 -2.47 20.49
N ASP A 12 10.05 -1.83 21.03
CA ASP A 12 10.06 -0.40 21.29
C ASP A 12 10.06 0.44 19.99
N HIS A 13 10.52 -0.14 18.89
CA HIS A 13 10.65 0.54 17.60
C HIS A 13 9.69 0.04 16.52
N GLN A 14 9.09 -1.13 16.69
CA GLN A 14 8.25 -1.78 15.67
C GLN A 14 6.98 -2.36 16.29
N SER A 15 5.83 -2.04 15.70
CA SER A 15 4.54 -2.64 16.11
C SER A 15 4.30 -4.00 15.47
N ILE A 16 4.96 -4.29 14.35
CA ILE A 16 4.87 -5.57 13.63
C ILE A 16 6.24 -6.23 13.64
N ILE A 17 6.28 -7.49 14.06
CA ILE A 17 7.50 -8.30 14.09
C ILE A 17 7.34 -9.48 13.15
N ARG A 18 8.35 -9.70 12.30
CA ARG A 18 8.42 -10.86 11.43
C ARG A 18 9.43 -11.86 11.93
N THR A 19 9.12 -13.16 11.77
CA THR A 19 10.08 -14.24 12.08
C THR A 19 11.42 -14.02 11.39
N SER A 20 11.41 -13.58 10.13
CA SER A 20 12.63 -13.32 9.36
C SER A 20 13.54 -12.26 10.00
N ASP A 21 12.97 -11.21 10.57
CA ASP A 21 13.75 -10.14 11.22
C ASP A 21 14.37 -10.61 12.53
N VAL A 22 13.64 -11.41 13.29
CA VAL A 22 14.11 -12.01 14.55
C VAL A 22 15.26 -12.97 14.29
N VAL A 23 15.15 -13.82 13.28
CA VAL A 23 16.19 -14.78 12.90
C VAL A 23 17.45 -14.07 12.40
N LYS A 24 17.31 -13.00 11.61
CA LYS A 24 18.46 -12.18 11.17
C LYS A 24 19.28 -11.60 12.32
N LYS A 25 18.64 -11.34 13.46
CA LYS A 25 19.32 -10.87 14.68
C LYS A 25 19.89 -12.00 15.54
N GLY A 26 19.84 -13.24 15.03
CA GLY A 26 20.36 -14.41 15.73
C GLY A 26 19.47 -14.93 16.86
N ILE A 27 18.21 -14.51 16.90
CA ILE A 27 17.25 -14.94 17.92
C ILE A 27 16.56 -16.24 17.43
N PRO A 28 16.59 -17.33 18.20
CA PRO A 28 15.92 -18.57 17.81
C PRO A 28 14.39 -18.42 17.71
N LYS A 29 13.80 -19.00 16.67
CA LYS A 29 12.34 -18.98 16.43
C LYS A 29 11.49 -19.38 17.65
N PRO A 30 11.85 -20.39 18.48
CA PRO A 30 11.04 -20.79 19.62
C PRO A 30 10.74 -19.68 20.63
N TYR A 31 11.57 -18.63 20.69
CA TYR A 31 11.30 -17.48 21.55
C TYR A 31 10.01 -16.77 21.18
N LEU A 32 9.67 -16.69 19.88
CA LEU A 32 8.41 -16.08 19.42
C LEU A 32 7.20 -16.85 19.93
N ASN A 33 7.25 -18.19 19.89
CA ASN A 33 6.17 -19.02 20.41
C ASN A 33 5.98 -18.83 21.92
N ARG A 34 7.06 -18.75 22.69
CA ARG A 34 7.00 -18.46 24.12
C ARG A 34 6.37 -17.10 24.40
N MET A 35 6.72 -16.09 23.61
CA MET A 35 6.14 -14.75 23.77
C MET A 35 4.65 -14.73 23.46
N VAL A 36 4.19 -15.53 22.50
CA VAL A 36 2.75 -15.70 22.23
C VAL A 36 2.07 -16.41 23.41
N GLU A 37 2.66 -17.49 23.93
CA GLU A 37 2.14 -18.22 25.09
C GLU A 37 2.06 -17.34 26.34
N ASN A 38 3.03 -16.44 26.51
CA ASN A 38 3.07 -15.49 27.63
C ASN A 38 2.21 -14.24 27.44
N GLY A 39 1.50 -14.12 26.32
CA GLY A 39 0.65 -12.97 26.01
C GLY A 39 1.41 -11.69 25.61
N GLN A 40 2.69 -11.78 25.34
CA GLN A 40 3.51 -10.63 24.92
C GLN A 40 3.38 -10.31 23.43
N LEU A 41 3.05 -11.32 22.61
CA LEU A 41 2.83 -11.19 21.17
C LEU A 41 1.55 -11.89 20.76
N ILE A 42 0.95 -11.41 19.69
CA ILE A 42 -0.20 -12.02 19.04
C ILE A 42 0.24 -12.43 17.63
N LYS A 43 0.08 -13.69 17.29
CA LYS A 43 0.32 -14.17 15.93
C LYS A 43 -0.89 -13.85 15.06
N VAL A 44 -0.71 -12.98 14.07
CA VAL A 44 -1.80 -12.53 13.17
C VAL A 44 -1.77 -13.24 11.82
N ALA A 45 -0.61 -13.76 11.43
CA ALA A 45 -0.43 -14.54 10.21
C ALA A 45 0.85 -15.37 10.34
N ARG A 46 1.12 -16.21 9.35
CA ARG A 46 2.35 -17.02 9.35
C ARG A 46 3.58 -16.11 9.35
N GLY A 47 4.35 -16.20 10.41
CA GLY A 47 5.60 -15.43 10.57
C GLY A 47 5.39 -13.95 10.84
N ILE A 48 4.18 -13.51 11.22
CA ILE A 48 3.85 -12.10 11.48
C ILE A 48 3.16 -12.00 12.85
N TYR A 49 3.70 -11.11 13.69
CA TYR A 49 3.27 -10.91 15.08
C TYR A 49 3.09 -9.43 15.36
N ILE A 50 2.13 -9.12 16.24
CA ILE A 50 1.88 -7.78 16.76
C ILE A 50 1.90 -7.79 18.29
N THR A 51 2.05 -6.62 18.90
CA THR A 51 2.08 -6.50 20.37
C THR A 51 0.69 -6.61 21.00
N ASP A 52 -0.31 -5.98 20.36
CA ASP A 52 -1.70 -6.06 20.76
C ASP A 52 -2.63 -5.72 19.58
N TRP A 53 -3.92 -5.94 19.74
CA TRP A 53 -4.90 -5.74 18.67
C TRP A 53 -5.05 -4.27 18.24
N SER A 54 -4.71 -3.30 19.11
CA SER A 54 -4.70 -1.89 18.75
C SER A 54 -3.63 -1.54 17.69
N GLN A 55 -2.67 -2.43 17.51
CA GLN A 55 -1.58 -2.30 16.51
C GLN A 55 -1.85 -3.12 15.25
N TYR A 56 -3.07 -3.62 15.07
CA TYR A 56 -3.43 -4.37 13.87
C TYR A 56 -3.56 -3.44 12.67
N ASP A 57 -2.53 -3.40 11.85
CA ASP A 57 -2.46 -2.61 10.62
C ASP A 57 -2.76 -3.52 9.42
N GLU A 58 -4.00 -3.49 8.96
CA GLU A 58 -4.45 -4.38 7.89
C GLU A 58 -3.71 -4.17 6.56
N TYR A 59 -3.36 -2.93 6.22
CA TYR A 59 -2.62 -2.63 4.97
C TYR A 59 -1.19 -3.17 5.03
N ALA A 60 -0.48 -2.93 6.12
CA ALA A 60 0.88 -3.40 6.29
C ALA A 60 0.95 -4.92 6.40
N ILE A 61 0.09 -5.54 7.20
CA ILE A 61 0.04 -7.00 7.38
C ILE A 61 -0.29 -7.70 6.08
N PHE A 62 -1.30 -7.21 5.34
CA PHE A 62 -1.67 -7.79 4.04
C PHE A 62 -0.50 -7.77 3.05
N GLN A 63 0.20 -6.64 2.94
CA GLN A 63 1.33 -6.53 2.00
C GLN A 63 2.52 -7.40 2.43
N LEU A 64 2.76 -7.60 3.72
CA LEU A 64 3.77 -8.54 4.20
C LEU A 64 3.44 -9.99 3.83
N GLN A 65 2.16 -10.35 3.78
CA GLN A 65 1.71 -11.66 3.34
C GLN A 65 1.77 -11.83 1.81
N HIS A 66 1.63 -10.73 1.07
CA HIS A 66 1.56 -10.68 -0.39
C HIS A 66 2.53 -9.64 -0.92
N GLN A 67 3.82 -9.96 -0.87
CA GLN A 67 4.89 -8.98 -1.10
C GLN A 67 4.96 -8.42 -2.52
N LYS A 68 4.31 -9.06 -3.50
CA LYS A 68 4.28 -8.56 -4.88
C LYS A 68 3.17 -7.56 -5.16
N VAL A 69 2.22 -7.39 -4.25
CA VAL A 69 1.15 -6.42 -4.47
C VAL A 69 1.65 -5.00 -4.25
N ILE A 70 1.14 -4.08 -5.07
CA ILE A 70 1.32 -2.64 -4.88
C ILE A 70 -0.09 -2.07 -4.73
N TYR A 71 -0.32 -1.29 -3.67
CA TYR A 71 -1.61 -0.62 -3.49
C TYR A 71 -1.86 0.37 -4.62
N SER A 72 -3.07 0.30 -5.19
CA SER A 72 -3.45 1.04 -6.39
C SER A 72 -4.90 1.51 -6.30
N TYR A 73 -5.33 2.33 -7.24
CA TYR A 73 -6.70 2.82 -7.39
C TYR A 73 -7.24 3.40 -6.08
N LEU A 74 -8.42 2.97 -5.61
CA LEU A 74 -9.04 3.53 -4.41
C LEU A 74 -8.18 3.36 -3.17
N SER A 75 -7.47 2.26 -3.03
CA SER A 75 -6.55 2.07 -1.89
C SER A 75 -5.38 3.04 -1.94
N ALA A 76 -4.81 3.30 -3.11
CA ALA A 76 -3.76 4.32 -3.26
C ALA A 76 -4.31 5.73 -2.97
N LEU A 77 -5.47 6.07 -3.50
CA LEU A 77 -6.11 7.36 -3.24
C LEU A 77 -6.36 7.58 -1.75
N TYR A 78 -6.86 6.56 -1.06
CA TYR A 78 -7.10 6.59 0.38
C TYR A 78 -5.79 6.76 1.17
N LEU A 79 -4.77 5.97 0.86
CA LEU A 79 -3.46 6.06 1.53
C LEU A 79 -2.79 7.41 1.32
N HIS A 80 -2.99 8.03 0.16
CA HIS A 80 -2.49 9.38 -0.12
C HIS A 80 -3.34 10.50 0.46
N GLY A 81 -4.51 10.21 1.02
CA GLY A 81 -5.43 11.22 1.53
C GLY A 81 -6.22 11.97 0.46
N LEU A 82 -6.30 11.44 -0.77
CA LEU A 82 -7.09 12.04 -1.84
C LEU A 82 -8.58 11.73 -1.73
N ILE A 83 -8.96 10.74 -0.95
CA ILE A 83 -10.34 10.42 -0.57
C ILE A 83 -10.42 10.12 0.92
N ASP A 84 -11.59 10.40 1.53
CA ASP A 84 -11.85 10.11 2.94
C ASP A 84 -12.58 8.78 3.13
N VAL A 85 -13.28 8.33 2.11
CA VAL A 85 -14.04 7.07 2.16
C VAL A 85 -13.06 5.90 2.26
N ILE A 86 -13.23 5.07 3.29
CA ILE A 86 -12.46 3.84 3.44
C ILE A 86 -12.91 2.86 2.35
N PRO A 87 -12.02 2.42 1.48
CA PRO A 87 -12.38 1.46 0.44
C PRO A 87 -12.94 0.16 1.03
N LYS A 88 -14.08 -0.28 0.53
CA LYS A 88 -14.71 -1.55 0.95
C LYS A 88 -13.78 -2.74 0.69
N TYR A 89 -13.06 -2.69 -0.42
CA TYR A 89 -12.09 -3.71 -0.82
C TYR A 89 -10.72 -3.07 -0.99
N LYS A 90 -9.67 -3.77 -0.57
CA LYS A 90 -8.31 -3.37 -0.93
C LYS A 90 -8.13 -3.55 -2.44
N GLU A 91 -7.61 -2.53 -3.10
CA GLU A 91 -7.25 -2.59 -4.51
C GLU A 91 -5.73 -2.65 -4.66
N VAL A 92 -5.26 -3.64 -5.38
CA VAL A 92 -3.85 -3.90 -5.59
C VAL A 92 -3.57 -4.19 -7.04
N THR A 93 -2.36 -3.89 -7.47
CA THR A 93 -1.87 -4.23 -8.81
C THR A 93 -0.71 -5.21 -8.69
N VAL A 94 -0.73 -6.20 -9.56
CA VAL A 94 0.33 -7.19 -9.76
C VAL A 94 0.65 -7.26 -11.25
N TYR A 95 1.80 -7.84 -11.60
CA TYR A 95 2.16 -8.00 -13.00
C TYR A 95 1.45 -9.20 -13.64
N THR A 96 1.17 -9.10 -14.93
CA THR A 96 0.58 -10.19 -15.71
C THR A 96 1.48 -11.42 -15.66
N GLY A 97 0.89 -12.58 -15.38
CA GLY A 97 1.60 -13.84 -15.19
C GLY A 97 1.87 -14.18 -13.72
N TYR A 98 1.76 -13.21 -12.81
CA TYR A 98 1.78 -13.51 -11.40
C TYR A 98 0.49 -14.23 -11.00
N ASN A 99 0.62 -15.41 -10.42
CA ASN A 99 -0.52 -16.19 -9.97
C ASN A 99 -0.65 -16.09 -8.44
N PRO A 100 -1.55 -15.21 -7.95
CA PRO A 100 -1.74 -15.03 -6.52
C PRO A 100 -2.58 -16.18 -5.96
N HIS A 101 -1.94 -17.29 -5.65
CA HIS A 101 -2.58 -18.32 -4.86
C HIS A 101 -2.98 -17.75 -3.50
N ARG A 102 -4.24 -17.82 -3.13
CA ARG A 102 -4.76 -17.44 -1.80
C ARG A 102 -5.03 -15.95 -1.56
N PHE A 103 -5.32 -15.15 -2.56
CA PHE A 103 -5.90 -13.83 -2.28
C PHE A 103 -7.30 -13.98 -1.69
N PRO A 104 -7.62 -13.22 -0.63
CA PRO A 104 -8.99 -13.11 -0.15
C PRO A 104 -9.91 -12.60 -1.26
N LYS A 105 -11.17 -13.04 -1.22
CA LYS A 105 -12.17 -12.61 -2.23
C LYS A 105 -12.46 -11.10 -2.18
N GLU A 106 -12.21 -10.49 -1.04
CA GLU A 106 -12.43 -9.07 -0.78
C GLU A 106 -11.34 -8.16 -1.33
N VAL A 107 -10.37 -8.69 -2.06
CA VAL A 107 -9.30 -7.91 -2.67
C VAL A 107 -9.54 -7.80 -4.17
N LYS A 108 -9.64 -6.57 -4.67
CA LYS A 108 -9.66 -6.29 -6.11
C LYS A 108 -8.25 -6.31 -6.66
N ARG A 109 -8.02 -7.18 -7.63
CA ARG A 109 -6.72 -7.36 -8.28
C ARG A 109 -6.76 -6.73 -9.65
N HIS A 110 -5.75 -5.92 -9.94
CA HIS A 110 -5.49 -5.38 -11.26
C HIS A 110 -4.19 -5.99 -11.78
N PHE A 111 -4.17 -6.32 -13.06
CA PHE A 111 -3.00 -6.89 -13.72
C PHE A 111 -2.46 -5.90 -14.73
N ILE A 112 -1.15 -5.74 -14.77
CA ILE A 112 -0.48 -4.87 -15.72
C ILE A 112 0.76 -5.54 -16.28
N GLN A 113 1.19 -5.13 -17.45
CA GLN A 113 2.44 -5.61 -18.04
C GLN A 113 3.62 -5.34 -17.09
N LYS A 114 4.55 -6.27 -17.04
CA LYS A 114 5.66 -6.22 -16.09
C LYS A 114 6.49 -4.94 -16.20
N GLU A 115 6.65 -4.41 -17.41
CA GLU A 115 7.38 -3.18 -17.70
C GLU A 115 6.74 -1.94 -17.04
N LEU A 116 5.42 -1.97 -16.85
CA LEU A 116 4.66 -0.87 -16.24
C LEU A 116 4.37 -1.08 -14.75
N TYR A 117 4.61 -2.28 -14.26
CA TYR A 117 4.29 -2.66 -12.88
C TYR A 117 5.04 -1.82 -11.84
N GLU A 118 6.31 -1.53 -12.07
CA GLU A 118 7.13 -0.76 -11.12
C GLU A 118 7.12 0.75 -11.37
N VAL A 119 6.49 1.21 -12.46
CA VAL A 119 6.42 2.64 -12.77
C VAL A 119 5.58 3.37 -11.72
N GLY A 120 6.18 4.34 -11.05
CA GLY A 120 5.52 5.17 -10.05
C GLY A 120 5.36 4.51 -8.68
N VAL A 121 6.06 3.41 -8.39
CA VAL A 121 6.02 2.83 -7.04
C VAL A 121 6.73 3.75 -6.05
N THR A 122 6.09 4.00 -4.94
CA THR A 122 6.64 4.74 -3.81
C THR A 122 6.30 4.06 -2.49
N LYS A 123 6.77 4.64 -1.42
CA LYS A 123 6.54 4.16 -0.06
C LYS A 123 5.78 5.21 0.72
N LEU A 124 4.76 4.77 1.47
CA LEU A 124 4.02 5.59 2.40
C LEU A 124 3.96 4.92 3.76
N GLN A 125 3.83 5.71 4.79
CA GLN A 125 3.49 5.20 6.12
C GLN A 125 1.97 5.18 6.27
N THR A 126 1.46 4.07 6.81
CA THR A 126 0.07 3.96 7.24
C THR A 126 -0.18 4.83 8.47
N SER A 127 -1.43 4.96 8.88
CA SER A 127 -1.79 5.64 10.13
C SER A 127 -1.15 5.00 11.37
N PHE A 128 -0.72 3.74 11.28
CA PHE A 128 0.02 3.04 12.33
C PHE A 128 1.53 3.24 12.27
N GLY A 129 2.04 4.00 11.28
CA GLY A 129 3.46 4.25 11.11
C GLY A 129 4.26 3.15 10.41
N ASN A 130 3.57 2.17 9.80
CA ASN A 130 4.24 1.11 9.05
C ASN A 130 4.36 1.46 7.57
N GLU A 131 5.49 1.14 6.97
CA GLU A 131 5.75 1.41 5.57
C GLU A 131 5.01 0.41 4.66
N VAL A 132 4.34 0.92 3.64
CA VAL A 132 3.72 0.13 2.58
C VAL A 132 4.12 0.66 1.22
N ARG A 133 4.11 -0.21 0.21
CA ARG A 133 4.34 0.17 -1.18
C ARG A 133 3.01 0.48 -1.85
N VAL A 134 2.99 1.60 -2.53
CA VAL A 134 1.81 2.18 -3.17
C VAL A 134 2.27 2.91 -4.43
N TYR A 135 1.41 3.03 -5.42
CA TYR A 135 1.69 3.91 -6.54
C TYR A 135 1.64 5.37 -6.10
N ASP A 136 2.53 6.19 -6.65
CA ASP A 136 2.57 7.62 -6.34
C ASP A 136 1.29 8.36 -6.78
N LEU A 137 1.16 9.60 -6.34
CA LEU A 137 0.01 10.44 -6.67
C LEU A 137 -0.26 10.47 -8.18
N GLU A 138 0.77 10.70 -8.96
CA GLU A 138 0.70 10.89 -10.41
C GLU A 138 0.31 9.61 -11.13
N ARG A 139 0.90 8.47 -10.73
CA ARG A 139 0.49 7.17 -11.26
C ARG A 139 -0.96 6.86 -10.90
N SER A 140 -1.36 7.16 -9.67
CA SER A 140 -2.72 6.93 -9.19
C SER A 140 -3.74 7.76 -9.97
N ILE A 141 -3.41 9.00 -10.30
CA ILE A 141 -4.28 9.85 -11.15
C ILE A 141 -4.36 9.28 -12.57
N CYS A 142 -3.26 8.82 -13.14
CA CYS A 142 -3.28 8.19 -14.47
C CYS A 142 -4.14 6.92 -14.49
N ASP A 143 -4.03 6.07 -13.48
CA ASP A 143 -4.85 4.86 -13.35
C ASP A 143 -6.33 5.22 -13.23
N LEU A 144 -6.66 6.24 -12.44
CA LEU A 144 -8.02 6.74 -12.26
C LEU A 144 -8.62 7.23 -13.58
N ILE A 145 -7.86 7.99 -14.37
CA ILE A 145 -8.28 8.51 -15.67
C ILE A 145 -8.47 7.38 -16.67
N ARG A 146 -7.56 6.41 -16.69
CA ARG A 146 -7.64 5.26 -17.59
C ARG A 146 -8.91 4.42 -17.36
N GLU A 147 -9.29 4.24 -16.10
CA GLU A 147 -10.45 3.45 -15.69
C GLU A 147 -11.67 4.31 -15.32
N ARG A 148 -11.73 5.54 -15.82
CA ARG A 148 -12.73 6.55 -15.44
C ARG A 148 -14.16 6.03 -15.41
N GLN A 149 -14.55 5.22 -16.41
CA GLN A 149 -15.91 4.72 -16.52
C GLN A 149 -16.31 3.73 -15.43
N LYS A 150 -15.33 3.15 -14.73
CA LYS A 150 -15.54 2.19 -13.64
C LYS A 150 -15.45 2.83 -12.26
N ILE A 151 -15.15 4.13 -12.20
CA ILE A 151 -14.93 4.86 -10.95
C ILE A 151 -16.15 5.72 -10.65
N ASP A 152 -16.57 5.75 -9.39
CA ASP A 152 -17.63 6.64 -8.93
C ASP A 152 -17.28 8.10 -9.26
N VAL A 153 -18.28 8.86 -9.76
CA VAL A 153 -18.08 10.23 -10.24
C VAL A 153 -17.60 11.16 -9.13
N GLU A 154 -18.13 11.02 -7.91
CA GLU A 154 -17.71 11.86 -6.78
C GLU A 154 -16.28 11.55 -6.36
N ILE A 155 -15.92 10.27 -6.30
CA ILE A 155 -14.55 9.84 -5.98
C ILE A 155 -13.58 10.39 -7.03
N PHE A 156 -13.93 10.27 -8.31
CA PHE A 156 -13.13 10.79 -9.41
C PHE A 156 -12.91 12.31 -9.29
N SER A 157 -14.00 13.05 -9.15
CA SER A 157 -13.96 14.52 -9.04
C SER A 157 -13.19 14.99 -7.80
N THR A 158 -13.47 14.41 -6.64
CA THR A 158 -12.82 14.75 -5.37
C THR A 158 -11.32 14.50 -5.43
N SER A 159 -10.92 13.35 -5.97
CA SER A 159 -9.51 12.98 -6.09
C SER A 159 -8.73 13.93 -6.97
N LEU A 160 -9.28 14.30 -8.13
CA LEU A 160 -8.65 15.25 -9.04
C LEU A 160 -8.51 16.64 -8.41
N LYS A 161 -9.57 17.14 -7.78
CA LYS A 161 -9.55 18.44 -7.12
C LYS A 161 -8.51 18.49 -6.00
N ARG A 162 -8.47 17.47 -5.17
CA ARG A 162 -7.48 17.38 -4.08
C ARG A 162 -6.06 17.24 -4.61
N TYR A 163 -5.87 16.49 -5.69
CA TYR A 163 -4.57 16.40 -6.34
C TYR A 163 -4.06 17.77 -6.79
N ILE A 164 -4.89 18.54 -7.52
CA ILE A 164 -4.55 19.87 -8.00
C ILE A 164 -4.22 20.83 -6.86
N GLN A 165 -4.90 20.72 -5.74
CA GLN A 165 -4.66 21.55 -4.56
C GLN A 165 -3.47 21.07 -3.72
N SER A 166 -2.96 19.87 -3.96
CA SER A 166 -1.86 19.30 -3.18
C SER A 166 -0.54 20.01 -3.45
N SER A 167 0.16 20.37 -2.39
CA SER A 167 1.54 20.87 -2.47
C SER A 167 2.54 19.78 -2.92
N LYS A 168 2.15 18.52 -2.84
CA LYS A 168 2.96 17.36 -3.23
C LYS A 168 2.81 16.98 -4.71
N LYS A 169 1.92 17.64 -5.44
CA LYS A 169 1.74 17.34 -6.87
C LYS A 169 3.00 17.62 -7.65
N ASP A 170 3.23 16.78 -8.66
CA ASP A 170 4.34 16.95 -9.62
C ASP A 170 3.78 16.79 -11.03
N LEU A 171 3.47 17.91 -11.68
CA LEU A 171 2.86 17.89 -13.01
C LEU A 171 3.81 17.33 -14.08
N ARG A 172 5.11 17.52 -13.92
CA ARG A 172 6.09 16.92 -14.84
C ARG A 172 6.01 15.39 -14.79
N LYS A 173 5.96 14.84 -13.59
CA LYS A 173 5.80 13.40 -13.36
C LYS A 173 4.44 12.90 -13.87
N LEU A 174 3.37 13.69 -13.67
CA LEU A 174 2.04 13.35 -14.17
C LEU A 174 2.06 13.18 -15.69
N TYR A 175 2.61 14.13 -16.43
CA TYR A 175 2.69 14.05 -17.88
C TYR A 175 3.61 12.92 -18.35
N LYS A 176 4.69 12.65 -17.63
CA LYS A 176 5.58 11.53 -17.94
C LYS A 176 4.84 10.19 -17.81
N HIS A 177 4.14 9.97 -16.69
CA HIS A 177 3.33 8.77 -16.49
C HIS A 177 2.19 8.69 -17.50
N ALA A 178 1.54 9.81 -17.79
CA ALA A 178 0.46 9.84 -18.77
C ALA A 178 0.89 9.37 -20.16
N ARG A 179 2.11 9.69 -20.57
CA ARG A 179 2.69 9.18 -21.83
C ARG A 179 2.92 7.67 -21.74
N GLU A 180 3.51 7.21 -20.67
CA GLU A 180 3.81 5.78 -20.45
C GLU A 180 2.54 4.91 -20.43
N PHE A 181 1.44 5.43 -19.89
CA PHE A 181 0.14 4.76 -19.78
C PHE A 181 -0.84 5.10 -20.91
N HIS A 182 -0.40 5.85 -21.93
CA HIS A 182 -1.20 6.24 -23.09
C HIS A 182 -2.50 7.00 -22.76
N VAL A 183 -2.44 7.86 -21.75
CA VAL A 183 -3.56 8.73 -21.33
C VAL A 183 -3.23 10.20 -21.39
N LEU A 184 -2.18 10.59 -22.14
CA LEU A 184 -1.70 11.97 -22.17
C LEU A 184 -2.78 12.97 -22.60
N GLU A 185 -3.52 12.68 -23.67
CA GLU A 185 -4.58 13.55 -24.17
C GLU A 185 -5.68 13.76 -23.13
N ASN A 186 -6.07 12.69 -22.46
CA ASN A 186 -7.08 12.74 -21.40
C ASN A 186 -6.61 13.58 -20.21
N VAL A 187 -5.34 13.44 -19.82
CA VAL A 187 -4.75 14.24 -18.75
C VAL A 187 -4.70 15.71 -19.16
N GLN A 188 -4.25 16.03 -20.37
CA GLN A 188 -4.19 17.41 -20.88
C GLN A 188 -5.58 18.06 -20.87
N SER A 189 -6.59 17.38 -21.39
CA SER A 189 -7.96 17.90 -21.42
C SER A 189 -8.52 18.18 -20.03
N LEU A 190 -8.26 17.31 -19.06
CA LEU A 190 -8.68 17.50 -17.68
C LEU A 190 -7.94 18.65 -17.00
N MET A 191 -6.64 18.79 -17.25
CA MET A 191 -5.85 19.90 -16.69
C MET A 191 -6.31 21.24 -17.22
N GLU A 192 -6.65 21.35 -18.50
CA GLU A 192 -7.22 22.56 -19.08
C GLU A 192 -8.48 23.00 -18.35
N VAL A 193 -9.40 22.07 -18.10
CA VAL A 193 -10.66 22.36 -17.38
C VAL A 193 -10.41 22.74 -15.91
N LEU A 194 -9.47 22.07 -15.25
CA LEU A 194 -9.23 22.28 -13.81
C LEU A 194 -8.45 23.55 -13.49
N TYR A 195 -7.71 24.10 -14.46
CA TYR A 195 -6.94 25.33 -14.30
C TYR A 195 -7.61 26.58 -14.88
N GLU A 196 -8.80 26.46 -15.48
CA GLU A 196 -9.66 27.60 -15.85
C GLU A 196 -10.41 28.14 -14.61
#